data_a2010fc90c8cce331c0085ccdf5b4546
#
_entry.id   a2010fc90c8cce331c0085ccdf5b4546
#
_cell.length_a   1.000
_cell.length_b   1.000
_cell.length_c   1.000
_cell.angle_alpha   90.00
_cell.angle_beta   90.00
_cell.angle_gamma   90.00
#
_symmetry.space_group_name_H-M   'P 1'
#
loop_
_entity.id
_entity.type
_entity.pdbx_description
1 polymer ?
#
loop_
_entity_poly.entity_id
_entity_poly.type
_entity_poly.pdbx_seq_one_letter_code
_entity_poly.pdbx_strand_id
1 'polypeptide(L)'
;MENTSNPEWCANLEGDYEISQVEKLTTSTLVCWAYQISRGMEYLASRRVVHGDLAARNILLTDNNIVKICDFGLAKNIYNNPEYKKSVKIPVPVKWMAIECVVDGIYSTQSDVWSYGVVLWELFSLSRTPYPEFANFDHIRNKLQSGYRMPCPPYANQYL
;
A
#
# COMPACT_ATOMS: atom_id res chain seq x y z
N MET A 1 4.85 47.35 16.95
CA MET A 1 6.11 46.57 16.88
C MET A 1 5.86 45.31 17.69
N GLU A 2 5.31 44.27 17.07
CA GLU A 2 5.07 43.01 17.69
C GLU A 2 6.24 42.07 17.40
N ASN A 3 6.88 41.68 18.49
CA ASN A 3 8.04 40.79 18.48
C ASN A 3 7.54 39.36 18.43
N THR A 4 7.48 38.75 17.24
CA THR A 4 7.16 37.34 17.10
C THR A 4 8.42 36.54 17.36
N SER A 5 8.64 36.17 18.63
CA SER A 5 9.66 35.19 19.01
C SER A 5 9.27 33.82 18.45
N ASN A 6 10.12 33.29 17.60
CA ASN A 6 10.04 31.90 17.15
C ASN A 6 10.05 30.96 18.38
N PRO A 7 9.20 29.93 18.43
CA PRO A 7 9.20 28.99 19.56
C PRO A 7 10.53 28.23 19.66
N GLU A 8 11.07 28.08 20.87
CA GLU A 8 12.37 27.42 21.14
C GLU A 8 12.53 26.00 20.59
N TRP A 9 11.42 25.30 20.28
CA TRP A 9 11.48 23.96 19.67
C TRP A 9 11.91 23.98 18.19
N CYS A 10 11.85 25.12 17.51
CA CYS A 10 12.37 25.27 16.13
C CYS A 10 13.90 25.39 16.08
N ALA A 11 14.56 25.76 17.19
CA ALA A 11 16.01 26.00 17.21
C ALA A 11 16.85 24.71 17.28
N ASN A 12 16.26 23.54 17.58
CA ASN A 12 16.96 22.27 17.70
C ASN A 12 16.92 21.40 16.41
N LEU A 13 16.46 21.93 15.29
CA LEU A 13 16.41 21.22 14.01
C LEU A 13 17.61 21.56 13.09
N GLU A 14 18.53 22.42 13.51
CA GLU A 14 19.83 22.60 12.86
C GLU A 14 20.85 21.59 13.38
N GLY A 15 20.53 20.30 13.35
CA GLY A 15 21.53 19.27 13.34
C GLY A 15 22.12 19.22 11.92
N ASP A 16 23.46 19.15 11.81
CA ASP A 16 24.19 18.82 10.60
C ASP A 16 23.71 17.46 10.08
N TYR A 17 22.56 17.46 9.40
CA TYR A 17 22.20 16.36 8.52
C TYR A 17 23.17 16.49 7.34
N GLU A 18 24.31 15.80 7.42
CA GLU A 18 25.02 15.42 6.21
C GLU A 18 23.95 14.87 5.27
N ILE A 19 23.73 15.56 4.17
CA ILE A 19 22.93 15.08 3.05
C ILE A 19 23.75 13.89 2.50
N SER A 20 23.68 12.76 3.20
CA SER A 20 24.16 11.48 2.70
C SER A 20 23.54 11.36 1.32
N GLN A 21 24.35 11.15 0.30
CA GLN A 21 24.01 11.11 -1.12
C GLN A 21 22.61 10.52 -1.29
N VAL A 22 21.62 11.38 -1.60
CA VAL A 22 20.26 10.93 -1.84
C VAL A 22 20.34 9.98 -3.01
N GLU A 23 20.32 8.67 -2.73
CA GLU A 23 20.33 7.65 -3.76
C GLU A 23 19.14 7.96 -4.68
N LYS A 24 19.45 8.25 -5.95
CA LYS A 24 18.42 8.58 -6.93
C LYS A 24 17.46 7.39 -7.03
N LEU A 25 16.20 7.62 -6.72
CA LEU A 25 15.17 6.62 -6.95
C LEU A 25 15.11 6.27 -8.45
N THR A 26 15.32 5.01 -8.76
CA THR A 26 15.31 4.48 -10.13
C THR A 26 14.20 3.46 -10.33
N THR A 27 13.81 3.20 -11.56
CA THR A 27 12.89 2.09 -11.88
C THR A 27 13.40 0.76 -11.37
N SER A 28 14.71 0.52 -11.42
CA SER A 28 15.32 -0.69 -10.86
C SER A 28 15.10 -0.81 -9.35
N THR A 29 15.19 0.30 -8.62
CA THR A 29 14.90 0.35 -7.18
C THR A 29 13.43 0.01 -6.91
N LEU A 30 12.51 0.57 -7.68
CA LEU A 30 11.07 0.27 -7.54
C LEU A 30 10.77 -1.20 -7.82
N VAL A 31 11.38 -1.78 -8.85
CA VAL A 31 11.27 -3.22 -9.16
C VAL A 31 11.83 -4.09 -8.04
N CYS A 32 12.97 -3.71 -7.47
CA CYS A 32 13.56 -4.42 -6.33
C CYS A 32 12.62 -4.41 -5.12
N TRP A 33 12.02 -3.26 -4.79
CA TRP A 33 11.05 -3.18 -3.70
C TRP A 33 9.78 -3.99 -4.00
N ALA A 34 9.25 -3.90 -5.22
CA ALA A 34 8.11 -4.71 -5.64
C ALA A 34 8.39 -6.22 -5.46
N TYR A 35 9.57 -6.68 -5.90
CA TYR A 35 9.99 -8.06 -5.71
C TYR A 35 10.07 -8.45 -4.23
N GLN A 36 10.67 -7.62 -3.38
CA GLN A 36 10.75 -7.90 -1.94
C GLN A 36 9.37 -8.00 -1.29
N ILE A 37 8.43 -7.10 -1.67
CA ILE A 37 7.03 -7.16 -1.19
C ILE A 37 6.39 -8.47 -1.62
N SER A 38 6.55 -8.87 -2.90
CA SER A 38 5.98 -10.13 -3.41
C SER A 38 6.49 -11.35 -2.64
N ARG A 39 7.78 -11.39 -2.30
CA ARG A 39 8.38 -12.46 -1.49
C ARG A 39 7.81 -12.49 -0.07
N GLY A 40 7.58 -11.32 0.54
CA GLY A 40 6.91 -11.22 1.83
C GLY A 40 5.48 -11.74 1.78
N MET A 41 4.72 -11.38 0.74
CA MET A 41 3.35 -11.85 0.55
C MET A 41 3.28 -13.35 0.23
N GLU A 42 4.21 -13.88 -0.55
CA GLU A 42 4.35 -15.32 -0.78
C GLU A 42 4.57 -16.08 0.54
N TYR A 43 5.43 -15.56 1.42
CA TYR A 43 5.61 -16.15 2.74
C TYR A 43 4.31 -16.15 3.55
N LEU A 44 3.57 -15.04 3.62
CA LEU A 44 2.28 -14.98 4.31
C LEU A 44 1.28 -16.00 3.74
N ALA A 45 1.18 -16.08 2.42
CA ALA A 45 0.32 -17.05 1.74
C ALA A 45 0.71 -18.50 2.08
N SER A 46 2.02 -18.81 2.11
CA SER A 46 2.53 -20.14 2.51
C SER A 46 2.17 -20.50 3.96
N ARG A 47 2.02 -19.48 4.81
CA ARG A 47 1.57 -19.62 6.21
C ARG A 47 0.07 -19.53 6.37
N ARG A 48 -0.68 -19.47 5.26
CA ARG A 48 -2.14 -19.30 5.27
C ARG A 48 -2.59 -18.06 6.08
N VAL A 49 -1.85 -16.98 5.95
CA VAL A 49 -2.15 -15.69 6.56
C VAL A 49 -2.58 -14.74 5.46
N VAL A 50 -3.77 -14.17 5.59
CA VAL A 50 -4.25 -13.05 4.79
C VAL A 50 -3.91 -11.77 5.53
N HIS A 51 -3.25 -10.83 4.86
CA HIS A 51 -2.90 -9.53 5.43
C HIS A 51 -4.14 -8.62 5.61
N GLY A 52 -4.93 -8.49 4.55
CA GLY A 52 -6.22 -7.80 4.54
C GLY A 52 -6.17 -6.27 4.60
N ASP A 53 -4.96 -5.66 4.59
CA ASP A 53 -4.74 -4.21 4.51
C ASP A 53 -3.39 -3.88 3.85
N LEU A 54 -3.03 -4.58 2.79
CA LEU A 54 -1.78 -4.30 2.08
C LEU A 54 -1.91 -3.00 1.28
N ALA A 55 -1.00 -2.05 1.54
CA ALA A 55 -0.92 -0.73 0.91
C ALA A 55 0.49 -0.17 1.09
N ALA A 56 0.91 0.82 0.29
CA ALA A 56 2.25 1.41 0.42
C ALA A 56 2.50 2.00 1.82
N ARG A 57 1.49 2.55 2.50
CA ARG A 57 1.59 3.06 3.88
C ARG A 57 1.99 1.96 4.90
N ASN A 58 1.74 0.69 4.59
CA ASN A 58 2.05 -0.48 5.43
C ASN A 58 3.35 -1.19 4.97
N ILE A 59 4.17 -0.50 4.17
CA ILE A 59 5.47 -0.94 3.72
C ILE A 59 6.53 -0.02 4.30
N LEU A 60 7.41 -0.57 5.11
CA LEU A 60 8.54 0.14 5.68
C LEU A 60 9.79 -0.11 4.84
N LEU A 61 10.61 0.92 4.69
CA LEU A 61 11.90 0.84 4.03
C LEU A 61 12.99 1.11 5.06
N THR A 62 14.00 0.25 5.11
CA THR A 62 15.19 0.45 5.94
C THR A 62 16.27 1.21 5.16
N ASP A 63 17.26 1.75 5.87
CA ASP A 63 18.41 2.47 5.29
C ASP A 63 19.18 1.65 4.26
N ASN A 64 19.11 0.31 4.34
CA ASN A 64 19.76 -0.61 3.40
C ASN A 64 18.84 -1.04 2.24
N ASN A 65 17.79 -0.28 1.92
CA ASN A 65 16.83 -0.62 0.87
C ASN A 65 16.10 -1.97 1.07
N ILE A 66 15.98 -2.43 2.33
CA ILE A 66 15.23 -3.64 2.66
C ILE A 66 13.80 -3.26 3.00
N VAL A 67 12.86 -3.88 2.31
CA VAL A 67 11.42 -3.69 2.50
C VAL A 67 10.90 -4.62 3.61
N LYS A 68 10.03 -4.09 4.46
CA LYS A 68 9.29 -4.85 5.49
C LYS A 68 7.81 -4.54 5.43
N ILE A 69 6.99 -5.58 5.33
CA ILE A 69 5.54 -5.46 5.44
C ILE A 69 5.20 -5.32 6.93
N CYS A 70 4.31 -4.39 7.25
CA CYS A 70 3.89 -4.10 8.63
C CYS A 70 2.36 -3.92 8.73
N ASP A 71 1.87 -3.65 9.93
CA ASP A 71 0.46 -3.46 10.28
C ASP A 71 -0.42 -4.69 9.99
N PHE A 72 -0.23 -5.73 10.81
CA PHE A 72 -1.01 -6.95 10.78
C PHE A 72 -2.32 -6.84 11.60
N GLY A 73 -2.79 -5.63 11.92
CA GLY A 73 -3.99 -5.40 12.72
C GLY A 73 -5.27 -5.98 12.12
N LEU A 74 -5.34 -6.16 10.80
CA LEU A 74 -6.44 -6.79 10.09
C LEU A 74 -6.14 -8.22 9.62
N ALA A 75 -4.93 -8.72 9.86
CA ALA A 75 -4.50 -10.03 9.38
C ALA A 75 -5.31 -11.17 10.01
N LYS A 76 -5.54 -12.21 9.23
CA LYS A 76 -6.28 -13.40 9.62
C LYS A 76 -5.58 -14.68 9.17
N ASN A 77 -5.59 -15.65 10.05
CA ASN A 77 -5.16 -17.01 9.74
C ASN A 77 -6.34 -17.80 9.13
N ILE A 78 -6.10 -18.39 7.97
CA ILE A 78 -7.11 -19.11 7.17
C ILE A 78 -6.86 -20.62 7.11
N TYR A 79 -6.29 -21.24 8.16
CA TYR A 79 -5.99 -22.68 8.18
C TYR A 79 -7.21 -23.58 7.94
N ASN A 80 -8.36 -23.19 8.52
CA ASN A 80 -9.58 -24.02 8.45
C ASN A 80 -10.48 -23.64 7.26
N ASN A 81 -10.42 -22.40 6.81
CA ASN A 81 -11.17 -21.89 5.66
C ASN A 81 -10.25 -21.04 4.81
N PRO A 82 -10.20 -21.23 3.47
CA PRO A 82 -9.36 -20.43 2.58
C PRO A 82 -9.81 -18.96 2.48
N GLU A 83 -10.96 -18.64 3.02
CA GLU A 83 -11.59 -17.33 3.02
C GLU A 83 -12.16 -17.00 4.40
N TYR A 84 -12.27 -15.71 4.72
CA TYR A 84 -13.06 -15.29 5.88
C TYR A 84 -13.98 -14.13 5.51
N LYS A 85 -15.13 -14.07 6.18
CA LYS A 85 -16.12 -13.01 5.99
C LYS A 85 -16.02 -11.99 7.12
N LYS A 86 -15.89 -10.71 6.77
CA LYS A 86 -15.81 -9.61 7.72
C LYS A 86 -17.11 -8.80 7.69
N SER A 87 -17.72 -8.58 8.85
CA SER A 87 -18.82 -7.62 8.98
C SER A 87 -18.23 -6.20 8.97
N VAL A 88 -18.52 -5.42 7.94
CA VAL A 88 -17.95 -4.10 7.73
C VAL A 88 -18.66 -3.09 8.64
N LYS A 89 -18.09 -2.83 9.82
CA LYS A 89 -18.51 -1.71 10.70
C LYS A 89 -17.40 -0.66 10.91
N ILE A 90 -16.25 -0.84 10.28
CA ILE A 90 -15.06 0.01 10.44
C ILE A 90 -14.78 0.68 9.08
N PRO A 91 -14.32 1.94 9.06
CA PRO A 91 -13.82 2.55 7.83
C PRO A 91 -12.77 1.64 7.19
N VAL A 92 -13.04 1.13 5.99
CA VAL A 92 -12.14 0.23 5.29
C VAL A 92 -11.46 0.96 4.15
N PRO A 93 -10.18 0.64 3.85
CA PRO A 93 -9.42 1.28 2.79
C PRO A 93 -9.85 0.77 1.41
N VAL A 94 -11.07 1.10 0.99
CA VAL A 94 -11.74 0.56 -0.20
C VAL A 94 -10.92 0.62 -1.48
N LYS A 95 -10.04 1.61 -1.62
CA LYS A 95 -9.20 1.80 -2.80
C LYS A 95 -8.13 0.70 -2.98
N TRP A 96 -7.83 -0.05 -1.94
CA TRP A 96 -6.89 -1.18 -1.96
C TRP A 96 -7.59 -2.53 -1.98
N MET A 97 -8.90 -2.56 -1.78
CA MET A 97 -9.66 -3.81 -1.62
C MET A 97 -10.05 -4.42 -2.96
N ALA A 98 -9.99 -5.74 -3.01
CA ALA A 98 -10.56 -6.52 -4.10
C ALA A 98 -12.09 -6.38 -4.15
N ILE A 99 -12.67 -6.61 -5.33
CA ILE A 99 -14.11 -6.39 -5.53
C ILE A 99 -14.96 -7.30 -4.64
N GLU A 100 -14.55 -8.55 -4.41
CA GLU A 100 -15.23 -9.47 -3.51
C GLU A 100 -15.16 -9.03 -2.05
N CYS A 101 -14.08 -8.33 -1.66
CA CYS A 101 -13.98 -7.74 -0.32
C CYS A 101 -14.96 -6.57 -0.16
N VAL A 102 -15.12 -5.77 -1.22
CA VAL A 102 -15.98 -4.58 -1.22
C VAL A 102 -17.47 -4.98 -1.25
N VAL A 103 -17.83 -6.01 -2.03
CA VAL A 103 -19.23 -6.41 -2.27
C VAL A 103 -19.67 -7.43 -1.23
N ASP A 104 -18.90 -8.48 -1.01
CA ASP A 104 -19.30 -9.65 -0.25
C ASP A 104 -18.62 -9.73 1.13
N GLY A 105 -17.62 -8.87 1.38
CA GLY A 105 -16.81 -8.91 2.59
C GLY A 105 -15.91 -10.13 2.68
N ILE A 106 -15.60 -10.78 1.55
CA ILE A 106 -14.80 -12.01 1.48
C ILE A 106 -13.33 -11.64 1.30
N TYR A 107 -12.48 -12.12 2.21
CA TYR A 107 -11.03 -11.92 2.21
C TYR A 107 -10.33 -13.25 2.03
N SER A 108 -9.33 -13.28 1.18
CA SER A 108 -8.54 -14.46 0.84
C SER A 108 -7.12 -14.05 0.43
N THR A 109 -6.26 -15.03 0.15
CA THR A 109 -4.95 -14.77 -0.48
C THR A 109 -5.10 -14.03 -1.81
N GLN A 110 -6.16 -14.30 -2.59
CA GLN A 110 -6.41 -13.61 -3.87
C GLN A 110 -6.75 -12.13 -3.67
N SER A 111 -7.46 -11.80 -2.60
CA SER A 111 -7.71 -10.40 -2.28
C SER A 111 -6.42 -9.63 -1.89
N ASP A 112 -5.45 -10.30 -1.27
CA ASP A 112 -4.13 -9.71 -1.03
C ASP A 112 -3.34 -9.54 -2.33
N VAL A 113 -3.48 -10.44 -3.30
CA VAL A 113 -2.87 -10.29 -4.64
C VAL A 113 -3.45 -9.06 -5.35
N TRP A 114 -4.75 -8.80 -5.24
CA TRP A 114 -5.34 -7.56 -5.74
C TRP A 114 -4.71 -6.33 -5.07
N SER A 115 -4.64 -6.33 -3.74
CA SER A 115 -4.05 -5.23 -2.97
C SER A 115 -2.58 -5.01 -3.34
N TYR A 116 -1.83 -6.08 -3.61
CA TYR A 116 -0.46 -6.00 -4.12
C TYR A 116 -0.40 -5.29 -5.49
N GLY A 117 -1.34 -5.59 -6.39
CA GLY A 117 -1.46 -4.86 -7.66
C GLY A 117 -1.67 -3.35 -7.46
N VAL A 118 -2.47 -2.97 -6.46
CA VAL A 118 -2.64 -1.54 -6.11
C VAL A 118 -1.35 -0.95 -5.52
N VAL A 119 -0.60 -1.68 -4.70
CA VAL A 119 0.72 -1.25 -4.20
C VAL A 119 1.71 -1.05 -5.34
N LEU A 120 1.73 -1.92 -6.34
CA LEU A 120 2.55 -1.71 -7.54
C LEU A 120 2.17 -0.39 -8.23
N TRP A 121 0.87 -0.11 -8.35
CA TRP A 121 0.41 1.15 -8.92
C TRP A 121 0.88 2.36 -8.08
N GLU A 122 0.83 2.30 -6.73
CA GLU A 122 1.37 3.33 -5.85
C GLU A 122 2.87 3.52 -6.07
N LEU A 123 3.66 2.45 -6.11
CA LEU A 123 5.11 2.51 -6.33
C LEU A 123 5.44 3.17 -7.67
N PHE A 124 4.87 2.68 -8.77
CA PHE A 124 5.19 3.15 -10.12
C PHE A 124 4.46 4.44 -10.52
N SER A 125 3.61 4.98 -9.65
CA SER A 125 3.07 6.34 -9.75
C SER A 125 3.75 7.34 -8.80
N LEU A 126 4.77 6.91 -8.04
CA LEU A 126 5.45 7.68 -7.01
C LEU A 126 4.47 8.19 -5.94
N SER A 127 3.81 7.26 -5.27
CA SER A 127 2.91 7.47 -4.13
C SER A 127 1.65 8.30 -4.44
N ARG A 128 1.16 8.29 -5.68
CA ARG A 128 -0.16 8.87 -5.97
C ARG A 128 -1.26 8.05 -5.29
N THR A 129 -2.32 8.72 -4.88
CA THR A 129 -3.49 8.04 -4.33
C THR A 129 -4.17 7.20 -5.41
N PRO A 130 -4.42 5.90 -5.16
CA PRO A 130 -5.15 5.05 -6.10
C PRO A 130 -6.54 5.60 -6.44
N TYR A 131 -7.00 5.31 -7.67
CA TYR A 131 -8.31 5.77 -8.15
C TYR A 131 -8.52 7.27 -7.91
N PRO A 132 -7.62 8.16 -8.40
CA PRO A 132 -7.65 9.59 -8.07
C PRO A 132 -8.94 10.30 -8.52
N GLU A 133 -9.62 9.76 -9.51
CA GLU A 133 -10.85 10.30 -10.08
C GLU A 133 -12.10 10.03 -9.22
N PHE A 134 -11.99 9.12 -8.23
CA PHE A 134 -13.14 8.67 -7.47
C PHE A 134 -12.99 9.02 -5.98
N ALA A 135 -13.90 9.88 -5.50
CA ALA A 135 -13.86 10.39 -4.13
C ALA A 135 -14.66 9.54 -3.14
N ASN A 136 -15.69 8.82 -3.59
CA ASN A 136 -16.60 8.10 -2.69
C ASN A 136 -16.64 6.59 -2.97
N PHE A 137 -17.04 5.85 -1.93
CA PHE A 137 -17.14 4.41 -1.91
C PHE A 137 -18.01 3.83 -3.03
N ASP A 138 -19.23 4.33 -3.20
CA ASP A 138 -20.19 3.77 -4.17
C ASP A 138 -19.70 3.96 -5.61
N HIS A 139 -19.04 5.08 -5.87
CA HIS A 139 -18.47 5.33 -7.20
C HIS A 139 -17.34 4.34 -7.53
N ILE A 140 -16.43 4.10 -6.59
CA ILE A 140 -15.34 3.11 -6.75
C ILE A 140 -15.94 1.72 -6.94
N ARG A 141 -16.88 1.30 -6.09
CA ARG A 141 -17.53 0.00 -6.17
C ARG A 141 -18.17 -0.24 -7.53
N ASN A 142 -18.99 0.71 -7.99
CA ASN A 142 -19.71 0.61 -9.27
C ASN A 142 -18.73 0.54 -10.46
N LYS A 143 -17.64 1.30 -10.41
CA LYS A 143 -16.61 1.28 -11.45
C LYS A 143 -15.84 -0.05 -11.46
N LEU A 144 -15.47 -0.58 -10.31
CA LEU A 144 -14.83 -1.90 -10.22
C LEU A 144 -15.75 -3.01 -10.73
N GLN A 145 -17.04 -2.97 -10.38
CA GLN A 145 -18.04 -3.93 -10.87
C GLN A 145 -18.23 -3.85 -12.40
N SER A 146 -18.12 -2.66 -12.99
CA SER A 146 -18.17 -2.49 -14.46
C SER A 146 -16.85 -2.89 -15.17
N GLY A 147 -15.87 -3.42 -14.45
CA GLY A 147 -14.60 -3.87 -15.02
C GLY A 147 -13.54 -2.78 -15.15
N TYR A 148 -13.78 -1.56 -14.63
CA TYR A 148 -12.76 -0.51 -14.66
C TYR A 148 -11.51 -0.93 -13.86
N ARG A 149 -10.35 -0.62 -14.43
CA ARG A 149 -9.03 -0.74 -13.77
C ARG A 149 -8.25 0.55 -13.99
N MET A 150 -7.38 0.88 -13.05
CA MET A 150 -6.47 2.03 -13.22
C MET A 150 -5.57 1.84 -14.44
N PRO A 151 -5.27 2.90 -15.18
CA PRO A 151 -4.30 2.82 -16.28
C PRO A 151 -2.90 2.52 -15.75
N CYS A 152 -2.03 2.02 -16.63
CA CYS A 152 -0.63 1.79 -16.33
C CYS A 152 0.02 3.08 -15.77
N PRO A 153 0.69 3.02 -14.62
CA PRO A 153 1.33 4.20 -14.04
C PRO A 153 2.55 4.66 -14.85
N PRO A 154 2.91 5.96 -14.77
CA PRO A 154 3.91 6.58 -15.66
C PRO A 154 5.31 5.95 -15.63
N TYR A 155 5.70 5.37 -14.50
CA TYR A 155 7.04 4.79 -14.30
C TYR A 155 7.06 3.27 -14.37
N ALA A 156 5.94 2.63 -14.68
CA ALA A 156 5.89 1.22 -15.02
C ALA A 156 6.29 1.03 -16.51
N ASN A 157 6.99 -0.05 -16.78
CA ASN A 157 7.25 -0.45 -18.17
C ASN A 157 6.17 -1.45 -18.63
N GLN A 158 6.16 -1.75 -19.94
CA GLN A 158 5.17 -2.65 -20.55
C GLN A 158 5.21 -4.11 -20.05
N TYR A 159 6.21 -4.48 -19.25
CA TYR A 159 6.41 -5.84 -18.71
C TYR A 159 6.03 -5.94 -17.21
N LEU A 160 5.59 -4.84 -16.60
CA LEU A 160 5.06 -4.73 -15.25
C LEU A 160 3.55 -4.56 -15.26
#